data_88df7bbee090e08eeea410650338bb95
#
_entry.id   88df7bbee090e08eeea410650338bb95
#
_cell.length_a   1.000
_cell.length_b   1.000
_cell.length_c   1.000
_cell.angle_alpha   90.00
_cell.angle_beta   90.00
_cell.angle_gamma   90.00
#
_symmetry.space_group_name_H-M   'P 1'
#
loop_
_entity.id
_entity.type
_entity.pdbx_description
1 polymer ?
#
loop_
_entity_poly.entity_id
_entity_poly.type
_entity_poly.pdbx_seq_one_letter_code
_entity_poly.pdbx_strand_id
1 'polypeptide(L)'
;MKAMVLAAGFGTRLQPLTRILPKPMFPVLGRPLLSHIFDLLLSANISEVAVNIHHLPDSIIDYFEKQKSPNLNLHFSREEKILGTAGGIKKMEDFLGDGPFILIN
;
A
#
# COMPACT_ATOMS: atom_id res chain seq x y z
N MET A 1 -8.59 -8.14 12.54
CA MET A 1 -7.33 -8.47 11.84
C MET A 1 -6.85 -7.26 11.06
N LYS A 2 -5.56 -7.06 11.01
CA LYS A 2 -4.95 -5.97 10.24
C LYS A 2 -4.33 -6.53 8.97
N ALA A 3 -4.01 -5.66 8.02
CA ALA A 3 -3.33 -6.05 6.78
C ALA A 3 -2.11 -5.18 6.54
N MET A 4 -1.12 -5.75 5.88
CA MET A 4 0.06 -5.06 5.38
C MET A 4 0.12 -5.25 3.86
N VAL A 5 0.13 -4.15 3.12
CA VAL A 5 0.27 -4.16 1.67
C VAL A 5 1.68 -3.70 1.31
N LEU A 6 2.40 -4.53 0.59
CA LEU A 6 3.77 -4.21 0.16
C LEU A 6 3.72 -3.49 -1.19
N ALA A 7 3.99 -2.19 -1.16
CA ALA A 7 3.88 -1.32 -2.33
C ALA A 7 5.15 -0.50 -2.60
N ALA A 8 6.26 -0.82 -1.93
CA ALA A 8 7.49 -0.03 -2.01
C ALA A 8 8.41 -0.38 -3.20
N GLY A 9 8.12 -1.43 -3.96
CA GLY A 9 8.96 -1.85 -5.08
C GLY A 9 8.96 -0.83 -6.23
N PHE A 10 10.03 -0.84 -7.03
CA PHE A 10 10.14 0.06 -8.18
C PHE A 10 9.24 -0.32 -9.36
N GLY A 11 8.77 -1.57 -9.43
CA GLY A 11 8.00 -2.06 -10.57
C GLY A 11 8.81 -2.07 -11.86
N THR A 12 10.06 -2.47 -11.80
CA THR A 12 10.99 -2.40 -12.94
C THR A 12 10.53 -3.19 -14.16
N ARG A 13 9.75 -4.25 -13.94
CA ARG A 13 9.20 -5.05 -15.04
C ARG A 13 8.21 -4.28 -15.91
N LEU A 14 7.67 -3.16 -15.40
CA LEU A 14 6.69 -2.33 -16.09
C LEU A 14 7.28 -1.02 -16.61
N GLN A 15 8.59 -0.87 -16.59
CA GLN A 15 9.23 0.30 -17.19
C GLN A 15 8.92 0.36 -18.70
N PRO A 16 8.75 1.56 -19.30
CA PRO A 16 8.98 2.89 -18.70
C PRO A 16 7.78 3.45 -17.93
N LEU A 17 6.66 2.74 -17.84
CA LEU A 17 5.43 3.25 -17.21
C LEU A 17 5.64 3.61 -15.73
N THR A 18 6.45 2.83 -15.01
CA THR A 18 6.72 3.08 -13.59
C THR A 18 7.59 4.31 -13.34
N ARG A 19 8.15 4.92 -14.37
CA ARG A 19 8.87 6.20 -14.22
C ARG A 19 7.92 7.37 -14.00
N ILE A 20 6.67 7.22 -14.45
CA ILE A 20 5.65 8.26 -14.36
C ILE A 20 4.74 8.01 -13.17
N LEU A 21 4.40 6.73 -12.94
CA LEU A 21 3.40 6.33 -11.98
C LEU A 21 3.84 5.04 -11.29
N PRO A 22 3.76 4.95 -9.95
CA PRO A 22 4.11 3.70 -9.28
C PRO A 22 3.07 2.62 -9.59
N LYS A 23 3.51 1.37 -9.61
CA LYS A 23 2.64 0.23 -9.95
C LYS A 23 1.31 0.22 -9.17
N PRO A 24 1.28 0.50 -7.85
CA PRO A 24 0.01 0.50 -7.11
C PRO A 24 -1.01 1.52 -7.62
N MET A 25 -0.56 2.53 -8.36
CA MET A 25 -1.41 3.56 -8.91
C MET A 25 -1.79 3.33 -10.37
N PHE A 26 -1.34 2.24 -10.98
CA PHE A 26 -1.72 1.91 -12.36
C PHE A 26 -3.23 1.74 -12.43
N PRO A 27 -3.90 2.37 -13.42
CA PRO A 27 -5.34 2.30 -13.52
C PRO A 27 -5.82 0.91 -13.97
N VAL A 28 -6.77 0.38 -13.24
CA VAL A 28 -7.47 -0.86 -13.57
C VAL A 28 -8.96 -0.56 -13.45
N LEU A 29 -9.70 -0.68 -14.53
CA LEU A 29 -11.12 -0.35 -14.57
C LEU A 29 -11.40 1.06 -14.05
N GLY A 30 -10.56 2.03 -14.44
CA GLY A 30 -10.73 3.45 -14.08
C GLY A 30 -10.30 3.85 -12.68
N ARG A 31 -9.72 2.94 -11.90
CA ARG A 31 -9.26 3.20 -10.53
C ARG A 31 -7.86 2.65 -10.32
N PRO A 32 -7.07 3.23 -9.40
CA PRO A 32 -5.76 2.66 -9.08
C PRO A 32 -5.85 1.21 -8.62
N LEU A 33 -4.85 0.42 -8.98
CA LEU A 33 -4.76 -0.98 -8.54
C LEU A 33 -4.92 -1.11 -7.02
N LEU A 34 -4.28 -0.21 -6.28
CA LEU A 34 -4.33 -0.22 -4.81
C LEU A 34 -5.76 -0.03 -4.27
N SER A 35 -6.60 0.74 -4.97
CA SER A 35 -8.00 0.92 -4.59
C SER A 35 -8.78 -0.39 -4.62
N HIS A 36 -8.50 -1.24 -5.61
CA HIS A 36 -9.14 -2.56 -5.70
C HIS A 36 -8.69 -3.47 -4.56
N ILE A 37 -7.44 -3.39 -4.16
CA ILE A 37 -6.92 -4.14 -3.01
C ILE A 37 -7.63 -3.70 -1.73
N PHE A 38 -7.81 -2.39 -1.54
CA PHE A 38 -8.50 -1.87 -0.36
C PHE A 38 -9.97 -2.29 -0.34
N ASP A 39 -10.65 -2.30 -1.48
CA ASP A 39 -12.03 -2.79 -1.56
C ASP A 39 -12.13 -4.26 -1.16
N LEU A 40 -11.18 -5.07 -1.60
CA LEU A 40 -11.13 -6.47 -1.24
C LEU A 40 -10.95 -6.65 0.28
N LEU A 41 -10.06 -5.88 0.88
CA LEU A 41 -9.84 -5.93 2.33
C LEU A 41 -11.07 -5.50 3.11
N LEU A 42 -11.73 -4.43 2.69
CA LEU A 42 -12.97 -3.97 3.32
C LEU A 42 -14.09 -5.02 3.21
N SER A 43 -14.18 -5.71 2.07
CA SER A 43 -15.18 -6.78 1.90
C SER A 43 -14.93 -7.96 2.85
N ALA A 44 -13.70 -8.12 3.31
CA ALA A 44 -13.33 -9.12 4.32
C ALA A 44 -13.36 -8.56 5.76
N ASN A 45 -13.93 -7.37 5.95
CA ASN A 45 -14.00 -6.68 7.24
C ASN A 45 -12.63 -6.30 7.81
N ILE A 46 -11.67 -6.06 6.95
CA ILE A 46 -10.34 -5.58 7.35
C ILE A 46 -10.27 -4.09 7.03
N SER A 47 -10.23 -3.26 8.06
CA SER A 47 -10.27 -1.80 7.93
C SER A 47 -8.98 -1.12 8.35
N GLU A 48 -8.08 -1.80 9.03
CA GLU A 48 -6.79 -1.25 9.43
C GLU A 48 -5.69 -1.82 8.54
N VAL A 49 -5.10 -0.96 7.72
CA VAL A 49 -4.18 -1.35 6.65
C VAL A 49 -2.93 -0.49 6.67
N ALA A 50 -1.78 -1.14 6.77
CA ALA A 50 -0.49 -0.49 6.58
C ALA A 50 -0.02 -0.70 5.14
N VAL A 51 0.57 0.32 4.55
CA VAL A 51 1.10 0.27 3.19
C VAL A 51 2.51 0.85 3.21
N ASN A 52 3.50 0.06 2.82
CA ASN A 52 4.84 0.64 2.64
C ASN A 52 4.95 1.25 1.26
N ILE A 53 5.60 2.40 1.18
CA ILE A 53 5.78 3.14 -0.07
C ILE A 53 7.21 3.66 -0.17
N HIS A 54 7.73 3.72 -1.37
CA HIS A 54 9.08 4.25 -1.64
C HIS A 54 9.10 4.99 -2.97
N HIS A 55 8.78 4.31 -4.05
CA HIS A 55 8.82 4.87 -5.41
C HIS A 55 7.61 5.78 -5.64
N LEU A 56 7.88 7.04 -5.99
CA LEU A 56 6.85 8.06 -6.25
C LEU A 56 5.77 8.11 -5.16
N PRO A 57 6.16 8.24 -3.88
CA PRO A 57 5.22 8.07 -2.77
C PRO A 57 4.11 9.12 -2.73
N ASP A 58 4.40 10.34 -3.18
CA ASP A 58 3.45 11.46 -3.09
C ASP A 58 2.21 11.22 -3.94
N SER A 59 2.34 10.55 -5.08
CA SER A 59 1.18 10.25 -5.93
C SER A 59 0.19 9.31 -5.22
N ILE A 60 0.70 8.38 -4.42
CA ILE A 60 -0.12 7.45 -3.64
C ILE A 60 -0.80 8.19 -2.50
N ILE A 61 -0.03 8.91 -1.71
CA ILE A 61 -0.53 9.63 -0.53
C ILE A 61 -1.58 10.66 -0.95
N ASP A 62 -1.28 11.49 -1.96
CA ASP A 62 -2.18 12.56 -2.40
C ASP A 62 -3.50 11.99 -2.90
N TYR A 63 -3.46 10.91 -3.67
CA TYR A 63 -4.68 10.29 -4.17
C TYR A 63 -5.59 9.84 -3.02
N PHE A 64 -5.05 9.09 -2.06
CA PHE A 64 -5.86 8.52 -0.98
C PHE A 64 -6.25 9.54 0.08
N GLU A 65 -5.53 10.64 0.22
CA GLU A 65 -5.97 11.76 1.04
C GLU A 65 -7.20 12.43 0.45
N LYS A 66 -7.28 12.55 -0.88
CA LYS A 66 -8.43 13.14 -1.57
C LYS A 66 -9.63 12.19 -1.63
N GLN A 67 -9.38 10.92 -1.73
CA GLN A 67 -10.41 9.87 -1.86
C GLN A 67 -10.72 9.22 -0.52
N LYS A 68 -10.83 10.01 0.54
CA LYS A 68 -11.04 9.48 1.89
C LYS A 68 -12.16 8.46 1.94
N SER A 69 -11.83 7.27 2.43
CA SER A 69 -12.81 6.24 2.75
C SER A 69 -13.01 6.23 4.25
N PRO A 70 -14.20 6.57 4.75
CA PRO A 70 -14.42 6.67 6.20
C PRO A 70 -14.30 5.32 6.92
N ASN A 71 -14.41 4.21 6.18
CA ASN A 71 -14.36 2.87 6.74
C ASN A 71 -12.96 2.25 6.68
N LEU A 72 -11.97 2.98 6.19
CA LEU A 72 -10.62 2.48 5.99
C LEU A 72 -9.63 3.35 6.75
N ASN A 73 -8.87 2.73 7.65
CA ASN A 73 -7.81 3.38 8.41
C ASN A 73 -6.47 3.02 7.79
N LEU A 74 -5.92 3.94 6.99
CA LEU A 74 -4.67 3.73 6.25
C LEU A 74 -3.48 4.30 7.01
N HIS A 75 -2.41 3.50 7.08
CA HIS A 75 -1.14 3.91 7.64
C HIS A 75 -0.05 3.72 6.58
N PHE A 76 0.44 4.82 6.03
CA PHE A 76 1.52 4.78 5.05
C PHE A 76 2.87 4.77 5.76
N SER A 77 3.70 3.77 5.42
CA SER A 77 5.08 3.68 5.88
C SER A 77 6.01 4.10 4.74
N ARG A 78 6.57 5.29 4.83
CA ARG A 78 7.47 5.83 3.81
C ARG A 78 8.88 5.29 4.04
N GLU A 79 9.42 4.62 3.03
CA GLU A 79 10.78 4.10 3.08
C GLU A 79 11.68 4.97 2.20
N GLU A 80 12.67 5.63 2.78
CA GLU A 80 13.65 6.39 2.02
C GLU A 80 14.54 5.47 1.20
N LYS A 81 14.84 4.30 1.74
CA LYS A 81 15.51 3.20 1.04
C LYS A 81 14.61 2.00 1.09
N ILE A 82 14.58 1.20 0.02
CA ILE A 82 13.80 -0.03 0.02
C ILE A 82 14.37 -1.00 1.07
N LEU A 83 13.52 -1.36 2.03
CA LEU A 83 13.90 -2.23 3.14
C LEU A 83 13.70 -3.72 2.84
N GLY A 84 13.08 -4.04 1.70
CA GLY A 84 12.67 -5.40 1.38
C GLY A 84 11.42 -5.80 2.14
N THR A 85 10.93 -7.01 1.89
CA THR A 85 9.69 -7.51 2.49
C THR A 85 9.79 -7.57 4.02
N ALA A 86 10.83 -8.22 4.53
CA ALA A 86 11.01 -8.37 5.98
C ALA A 86 11.24 -7.04 6.67
N GLY A 87 12.04 -6.16 6.08
CA GLY A 87 12.32 -4.83 6.64
C GLY A 87 11.09 -3.95 6.66
N GLY A 88 10.26 -3.99 5.61
CA GLY A 88 9.02 -3.24 5.55
C GLY A 88 8.03 -3.67 6.63
N ILE A 89 7.90 -4.96 6.86
CA ILE A 89 7.05 -5.51 7.91
C ILE A 89 7.56 -5.10 9.29
N LYS A 90 8.86 -5.22 9.52
CA LYS A 90 9.46 -4.86 10.81
C LYS A 90 9.25 -3.38 11.14
N LYS A 91 9.33 -2.51 10.16
CA LYS A 91 9.09 -1.07 10.36
C LYS A 91 7.67 -0.79 10.84
N MET A 92 6.71 -1.64 10.49
CA MET A 92 5.31 -1.51 10.89
C MET A 92 4.93 -2.41 12.06
N GLU A 93 5.91 -2.96 12.77
CA GLU A 93 5.72 -3.88 13.88
C GLU A 93 4.77 -3.34 14.95
N ASP A 94 4.93 -2.09 15.34
CA ASP A 94 4.07 -1.48 16.37
C ASP A 94 2.62 -1.38 15.91
N PHE A 95 2.40 -1.05 14.64
CA PHE A 95 1.05 -1.00 14.09
C PHE A 95 0.43 -2.38 14.00
N LEU A 96 1.19 -3.37 13.52
CA LEU A 96 0.67 -4.73 13.29
C LEU A 96 0.40 -5.47 14.61
N GLY A 97 1.17 -5.17 15.66
CA GLY A 97 1.01 -5.82 16.96
C GLY A 97 1.44 -7.28 16.96
N ASP A 98 1.02 -8.01 17.99
CA ASP A 98 1.43 -9.40 18.21
C ASP A 98 0.47 -10.41 17.57
N GLY A 99 -0.68 -9.96 17.08
CA GLY A 99 -1.68 -10.85 16.48
C GLY A 99 -1.38 -11.18 15.02
N PRO A 100 -2.16 -12.08 14.43
CA PRO A 100 -2.01 -12.40 13.02
C PRO A 100 -2.43 -11.21 12.15
N PHE A 101 -1.82 -11.10 10.98
CA PHE A 101 -2.18 -10.10 9.97
C PHE A 101 -2.10 -10.72 8.57
N ILE A 102 -2.78 -10.09 7.61
CA ILE A 102 -2.72 -10.50 6.22
C ILE A 102 -1.64 -9.69 5.51
N LEU A 103 -0.80 -10.37 4.75
CA LEU A 103 0.23 -9.76 3.94
C LEU A 103 -0.15 -9.87 2.46
N ILE A 104 -0.20 -8.73 1.77
CA ILE A 104 -0.46 -8.67 0.33
C ILE A 104 0.78 -8.09 -0.36
N ASN A 105 1.23 -8.82 -1.34
CA ASN A 105 2.42 -8.44 -2.11
C ASN A 105 2.03 -7.98 -3.52
#